data_2a517779a6273357ab2ba70ed91f5fa6
#
_entry.id   2a517779a6273357ab2ba70ed91f5fa6
#
_cell.length_a   1.000
_cell.length_b   1.000
_cell.length_c   1.000
_cell.angle_alpha   90.00
_cell.angle_beta   90.00
_cell.angle_gamma   90.00
#
_symmetry.space_group_name_H-M   'P 1'
#
loop_
_entity.id
_entity.type
_entity.pdbx_description
1 polymer ?
#
loop_
_entity_poly.entity_id
_entity_poly.type
_entity_poly.pdbx_seq_one_letter_code
_entity_poly.pdbx_strand_id
1 'polypeptide(L)'
;MSTDRLTRRGFLGSGAAAGAGLLWSSSLGGCSLVEAKDGHEGLHAGSESQAKNVIFLVADGMNTGTWSLADYYLQHQNSTQNRGTRRSEWVHLYAERQVNRALMETCSANSLVTDSAAAGSAWANGQRVNNGSLNVSPEGKILTPIHDLVQKSGRATGLVTTTRMTHATPASFATSVPKRGMEDDIALQYLDKGVDVLLGGGSRHFAAETRKDGTDLFSKFRKSGYEILGNRNELLSATEVPDRLLGTFWKTHLPYTLDRNHQKEIASTVPTLAEMMRTALKVLDRKPNGFLLQVEAGRVDHAGHGNDPGAIVHDQLAFDECIAVALEYTRDNPDTMVVVTTDHGCGGCQLNGMGTSYLDTDQTFFNG
;
A
#
# COMPACT_ATOMS: atom_id res chain seq x y z
N MET A 1 -19.92 -47.45 -28.85
CA MET A 1 -19.46 -46.76 -27.62
C MET A 1 -19.41 -45.28 -27.96
N SER A 2 -20.46 -44.58 -27.50
CA SER A 2 -20.65 -43.14 -27.78
C SER A 2 -19.87 -42.36 -26.71
N THR A 3 -18.93 -41.52 -27.14
CA THR A 3 -18.23 -40.58 -26.27
C THR A 3 -19.02 -39.26 -26.22
N ASP A 4 -19.87 -39.11 -25.25
CA ASP A 4 -20.53 -37.84 -24.97
C ASP A 4 -19.47 -36.82 -24.51
N ARG A 5 -19.21 -35.85 -25.39
CA ARG A 5 -18.42 -34.67 -24.99
C ARG A 5 -19.32 -33.70 -24.23
N LEU A 6 -19.05 -33.57 -22.94
CA LEU A 6 -19.63 -32.53 -22.09
C LEU A 6 -19.29 -31.14 -22.68
N THR A 7 -20.28 -30.41 -23.13
CA THR A 7 -20.13 -29.04 -23.60
C THR A 7 -20.17 -28.07 -22.40
N ARG A 8 -19.49 -26.93 -22.51
CA ARG A 8 -19.50 -25.88 -21.47
C ARG A 8 -20.90 -25.43 -21.03
N ARG A 9 -21.90 -25.54 -21.88
CA ARG A 9 -23.32 -25.25 -21.54
C ARG A 9 -23.94 -26.34 -20.67
N GLY A 10 -23.52 -27.60 -20.78
CA GLY A 10 -24.00 -28.70 -19.94
C GLY A 10 -23.48 -28.64 -18.52
N PHE A 11 -22.28 -28.06 -18.31
CA PHE A 11 -21.70 -27.90 -16.97
C PHE A 11 -22.40 -26.82 -16.15
N LEU A 12 -22.90 -25.77 -16.77
CA LEU A 12 -23.64 -24.71 -16.08
C LEU A 12 -25.15 -25.04 -15.83
N GLY A 13 -25.68 -26.07 -16.52
CA GLY A 13 -27.08 -26.49 -16.39
C GLY A 13 -27.34 -27.54 -15.30
N SER A 14 -26.34 -28.26 -14.82
CA SER A 14 -26.49 -29.35 -13.88
C SER A 14 -26.43 -28.94 -12.39
N GLY A 15 -26.20 -27.67 -12.09
CA GLY A 15 -26.11 -27.13 -10.72
C GLY A 15 -27.41 -26.62 -10.11
N ALA A 16 -28.54 -26.70 -10.83
CA ALA A 16 -29.79 -26.02 -10.43
C ALA A 16 -30.89 -26.91 -9.89
N ALA A 17 -30.59 -28.10 -9.37
CA ALA A 17 -31.63 -28.99 -8.84
C ALA A 17 -31.19 -29.77 -7.59
N ALA A 18 -30.81 -29.08 -6.53
CA ALA A 18 -30.86 -29.62 -5.16
C ALA A 18 -30.63 -28.49 -4.16
N GLY A 19 -31.72 -27.97 -3.54
CA GLY A 19 -31.59 -27.01 -2.43
C GLY A 19 -32.72 -26.05 -2.29
N ALA A 20 -33.95 -26.58 -2.23
CA ALA A 20 -35.11 -25.82 -1.70
C ALA A 20 -34.91 -25.61 -0.19
N GLY A 21 -34.93 -24.36 0.24
CA GLY A 21 -35.20 -24.00 1.62
C GLY A 21 -34.07 -23.37 2.39
N LEU A 22 -33.76 -22.11 2.11
CA LEU A 22 -33.26 -21.19 3.14
C LEU A 22 -33.80 -19.80 2.86
N LEU A 23 -34.64 -19.38 3.79
CA LEU A 23 -35.29 -18.07 3.87
C LEU A 23 -34.21 -16.95 3.82
N TRP A 24 -34.31 -16.08 2.82
CA TRP A 24 -33.63 -14.81 2.84
C TRP A 24 -34.26 -13.89 3.88
N SER A 25 -33.62 -13.77 5.03
CA SER A 25 -33.82 -12.61 5.89
C SER A 25 -32.87 -11.55 5.45
N SER A 26 -33.37 -10.46 4.89
CA SER A 26 -32.65 -9.23 4.65
C SER A 26 -32.23 -8.62 5.98
N SER A 27 -30.98 -8.84 6.39
CA SER A 27 -30.34 -8.00 7.39
C SER A 27 -29.05 -7.49 6.77
N LEU A 28 -28.96 -6.19 6.57
CA LEU A 28 -27.77 -5.41 6.36
C LEU A 28 -26.87 -5.62 7.58
N GLY A 29 -26.04 -6.65 7.53
CA GLY A 29 -25.06 -7.00 8.56
C GLY A 29 -23.68 -6.65 8.07
N GLY A 30 -22.99 -5.81 8.82
CA GLY A 30 -21.58 -5.53 8.64
C GLY A 30 -20.74 -6.81 8.59
N CYS A 31 -19.52 -6.68 8.07
CA CYS A 31 -18.51 -7.72 8.00
C CYS A 31 -18.45 -8.47 9.34
N SER A 32 -19.13 -9.61 9.43
CA SER A 32 -18.93 -10.52 10.55
C SER A 32 -17.59 -11.18 10.33
N LEU A 33 -16.69 -10.99 11.28
CA LEU A 33 -15.55 -11.88 11.48
C LEU A 33 -16.12 -13.30 11.45
N VAL A 34 -15.74 -14.08 10.45
CA VAL A 34 -16.01 -15.52 10.44
C VAL A 34 -15.18 -16.07 11.61
N GLU A 35 -15.83 -16.32 12.73
CA GLU A 35 -15.27 -17.19 13.74
C GLU A 35 -15.06 -18.55 13.07
N ALA A 36 -13.81 -18.89 12.77
CA ALA A 36 -13.44 -20.24 12.44
C ALA A 36 -13.64 -21.08 13.70
N LYS A 37 -14.78 -21.74 13.82
CA LYS A 37 -14.99 -22.78 14.80
C LYS A 37 -14.23 -24.01 14.33
N ASP A 38 -13.32 -24.42 15.19
CA ASP A 38 -12.80 -25.76 15.43
C ASP A 38 -11.70 -26.31 14.51
N GLY A 39 -10.51 -26.52 15.11
CA GLY A 39 -9.60 -27.55 14.71
C GLY A 39 -8.10 -27.26 14.77
N HIS A 40 -7.68 -26.17 15.37
CA HIS A 40 -6.26 -26.03 15.72
C HIS A 40 -6.08 -25.80 17.23
N GLU A 41 -6.04 -26.90 17.98
CA GLU A 41 -5.33 -26.92 19.27
C GLU A 41 -3.88 -26.55 19.01
N GLY A 42 -3.42 -25.44 19.60
CA GLY A 42 -1.99 -25.17 19.70
C GLY A 42 -1.46 -23.80 19.32
N LEU A 43 -2.30 -22.77 19.19
CA LEU A 43 -1.78 -21.41 19.37
C LEU A 43 -2.10 -21.01 20.81
N HIS A 44 -1.13 -21.16 21.68
CA HIS A 44 -1.17 -20.59 23.02
C HIS A 44 -1.61 -19.14 22.90
N ALA A 45 -2.71 -18.80 23.57
CA ALA A 45 -2.98 -17.44 24.01
C ALA A 45 -1.83 -17.04 24.95
N GLY A 46 -0.67 -16.74 24.36
CA GLY A 46 0.38 -16.00 25.02
C GLY A 46 -0.20 -14.64 25.35
N SER A 47 0.02 -14.19 26.56
CA SER A 47 -0.33 -12.89 27.14
C SER A 47 -0.70 -11.85 26.08
N GLU A 48 -1.81 -11.15 26.23
CA GLU A 48 -2.28 -10.06 25.35
C GLU A 48 -1.19 -9.00 25.13
N SER A 49 -0.17 -9.32 24.37
CA SER A 49 0.85 -8.40 23.91
C SER A 49 0.23 -7.62 22.76
N GLN A 50 -0.44 -6.53 23.09
CA GLN A 50 -0.89 -5.57 22.10
C GLN A 50 0.33 -4.94 21.45
N ALA A 51 0.42 -4.99 20.12
CA ALA A 51 1.49 -4.32 19.40
C ALA A 51 1.50 -2.83 19.77
N LYS A 52 2.67 -2.34 20.18
CA LYS A 52 2.88 -0.92 20.46
C LYS A 52 2.91 -0.11 19.15
N ASN A 53 3.61 -0.65 18.15
CA ASN A 53 3.78 -0.04 16.84
C ASN A 53 3.13 -0.88 15.75
N VAL A 54 2.65 -0.23 14.72
CA VAL A 54 2.13 -0.88 13.50
C VAL A 54 2.81 -0.26 12.29
N ILE A 55 3.44 -1.09 11.45
CA ILE A 55 3.95 -0.73 10.14
C ILE A 55 3.06 -1.41 9.10
N PHE A 56 2.34 -0.60 8.31
CA PHE A 56 1.43 -1.06 7.27
C PHE A 56 2.03 -0.76 5.89
N LEU A 57 2.52 -1.79 5.24
CA LEU A 57 3.15 -1.72 3.91
C LEU A 57 2.14 -2.11 2.85
N VAL A 58 1.94 -1.26 1.85
CA VAL A 58 1.03 -1.52 0.73
C VAL A 58 1.71 -1.23 -0.61
N ALA A 59 1.68 -2.21 -1.52
CA ALA A 59 2.00 -1.99 -2.93
C ALA A 59 0.69 -1.87 -3.71
N ASP A 60 0.33 -0.64 -4.09
CA ASP A 60 -0.88 -0.35 -4.84
C ASP A 60 -0.84 -1.06 -6.20
N GLY A 61 -1.90 -1.80 -6.53
CA GLY A 61 -2.02 -2.52 -7.79
C GLY A 61 -1.18 -3.78 -7.94
N MET A 62 -0.53 -4.29 -6.89
CA MET A 62 0.33 -5.47 -6.95
C MET A 62 -0.50 -6.74 -7.08
N ASN A 63 -0.23 -7.54 -8.10
CA ASN A 63 -0.76 -8.89 -8.25
C ASN A 63 0.35 -9.95 -8.19
N THR A 64 -0.03 -11.24 -8.27
CA THR A 64 0.94 -12.35 -8.18
C THR A 64 2.00 -12.32 -9.28
N GLY A 65 1.66 -11.86 -10.47
CA GLY A 65 2.61 -11.70 -11.57
C GLY A 65 3.60 -10.57 -11.33
N THR A 66 3.15 -9.47 -10.73
CA THR A 66 3.97 -8.30 -10.42
C THR A 66 5.16 -8.66 -9.52
N TRP A 67 4.89 -9.24 -8.34
CA TRP A 67 5.97 -9.60 -7.42
C TRP A 67 6.81 -10.77 -7.92
N SER A 68 6.22 -11.72 -8.67
CA SER A 68 6.96 -12.83 -9.27
C SER A 68 7.95 -12.33 -10.33
N LEU A 69 7.51 -11.39 -11.20
CA LEU A 69 8.37 -10.78 -12.21
C LEU A 69 9.55 -10.03 -11.56
N ALA A 70 9.27 -9.24 -10.52
CA ALA A 70 10.31 -8.52 -9.79
C ALA A 70 11.32 -9.47 -9.12
N ASP A 71 10.88 -10.57 -8.52
CA ASP A 71 11.75 -11.57 -7.90
C ASP A 71 12.64 -12.26 -8.94
N TYR A 72 12.09 -12.68 -10.08
CA TYR A 72 12.90 -13.28 -11.15
C TYR A 72 13.90 -12.29 -11.76
N TYR A 73 13.52 -11.03 -11.93
CA TYR A 73 14.44 -9.99 -12.37
C TYR A 73 15.60 -9.79 -11.40
N LEU A 74 15.32 -9.74 -10.09
CA LEU A 74 16.33 -9.63 -9.04
C LEU A 74 17.29 -10.83 -9.06
N GLN A 75 16.78 -12.05 -9.19
CA GLN A 75 17.59 -13.25 -9.31
C GLN A 75 18.50 -13.20 -10.54
N HIS A 76 17.96 -12.80 -11.70
CA HIS A 76 18.72 -12.67 -12.92
C HIS A 76 19.83 -11.65 -12.80
N GLN A 77 19.57 -10.46 -12.27
CA GLN A 77 20.59 -9.44 -12.02
C GLN A 77 21.70 -9.95 -11.10
N ASN A 78 21.37 -10.64 -10.03
CA ASN A 78 22.35 -11.16 -9.09
C ASN A 78 23.21 -12.27 -9.70
N SER A 79 22.62 -13.17 -10.49
CA SER A 79 23.35 -14.24 -11.18
C SER A 79 24.36 -13.69 -12.20
N THR A 80 23.95 -12.69 -12.99
CA THR A 80 24.85 -12.06 -13.99
C THR A 80 25.98 -11.25 -13.36
N GLN A 81 25.83 -10.80 -12.10
CA GLN A 81 26.84 -10.07 -11.34
C GLN A 81 27.65 -10.95 -10.39
N ASN A 82 27.52 -12.29 -10.46
CA ASN A 82 28.14 -13.26 -9.52
C ASN A 82 27.86 -12.97 -8.04
N ARG A 83 26.69 -12.40 -7.72
CA ARG A 83 26.25 -12.08 -6.33
C ARG A 83 25.40 -13.18 -5.68
N GLY A 84 25.31 -14.36 -6.30
CA GLY A 84 24.46 -15.45 -5.85
C GLY A 84 23.00 -15.27 -6.24
N THR A 85 22.14 -16.19 -5.83
CA THR A 85 20.67 -16.16 -6.07
C THR A 85 19.98 -15.51 -4.88
N ARG A 86 19.91 -14.18 -4.84
CA ARG A 86 19.10 -13.47 -3.84
C ARG A 86 17.65 -13.43 -4.30
N ARG A 87 16.73 -13.87 -3.45
CA ARG A 87 15.29 -13.70 -3.62
C ARG A 87 14.83 -12.38 -3.02
N SER A 88 13.67 -11.90 -3.45
CA SER A 88 13.01 -10.76 -2.82
C SER A 88 12.58 -11.06 -1.39
N GLU A 89 12.50 -10.05 -0.54
CA GLU A 89 12.01 -10.19 0.85
C GLU A 89 10.54 -10.63 0.88
N TRP A 90 9.75 -10.19 -0.10
CA TRP A 90 8.38 -10.65 -0.26
C TRP A 90 8.30 -12.17 -0.39
N VAL A 91 9.13 -12.76 -1.26
CA VAL A 91 9.14 -14.20 -1.48
C VAL A 91 9.64 -14.94 -0.23
N HIS A 92 10.66 -14.42 0.46
CA HIS A 92 11.08 -14.96 1.73
C HIS A 92 9.97 -14.96 2.79
N LEU A 93 9.24 -13.85 2.91
CA LEU A 93 8.09 -13.78 3.82
C LEU A 93 7.01 -14.79 3.43
N TYR A 94 6.71 -14.88 2.15
CA TYR A 94 5.62 -15.74 1.66
C TYR A 94 5.97 -17.22 1.71
N ALA A 95 7.19 -17.62 1.35
CA ALA A 95 7.57 -19.02 1.17
C ALA A 95 8.33 -19.62 2.37
N GLU A 96 9.15 -18.84 3.05
CA GLU A 96 10.20 -19.37 3.92
C GLU A 96 10.05 -18.96 5.40
N ARG A 97 9.35 -17.85 5.70
CA ARG A 97 9.19 -17.37 7.08
C ARG A 97 7.87 -17.83 7.69
N GLN A 98 7.87 -18.00 9.01
CA GLN A 98 6.65 -18.21 9.77
C GLN A 98 5.90 -16.86 9.89
N VAL A 99 5.00 -16.60 8.96
CA VAL A 99 4.13 -15.43 8.96
C VAL A 99 2.67 -15.88 8.84
N ASN A 100 1.78 -15.14 9.44
CA ASN A 100 0.35 -15.32 9.22
C ASN A 100 0.00 -14.82 7.82
N ARG A 101 -0.80 -15.61 7.08
CA ARG A 101 -1.25 -15.30 5.73
C ARG A 101 -2.76 -15.36 5.69
N ALA A 102 -3.36 -14.44 4.96
CA ALA A 102 -4.80 -14.40 4.75
C ALA A 102 -5.12 -13.96 3.33
N LEU A 103 -6.30 -14.33 2.86
CA LEU A 103 -6.91 -13.77 1.67
C LEU A 103 -7.91 -12.71 2.11
N MET A 104 -7.96 -11.62 1.35
CA MET A 104 -8.85 -10.51 1.59
C MET A 104 -9.74 -10.30 0.37
N GLU A 105 -11.04 -10.13 0.62
CA GLU A 105 -11.97 -9.70 -0.42
C GLU A 105 -11.85 -8.19 -0.62
N THR A 106 -11.61 -7.76 -1.87
CA THR A 106 -11.30 -6.36 -2.18
C THR A 106 -12.46 -5.58 -2.82
N CYS A 107 -13.63 -6.18 -3.04
CA CYS A 107 -14.75 -5.48 -3.67
C CYS A 107 -15.18 -4.24 -2.87
N SER A 108 -15.56 -3.18 -3.59
CA SER A 108 -16.15 -1.96 -2.99
C SER A 108 -17.65 -2.12 -2.71
N ALA A 109 -18.28 -1.09 -2.15
CA ALA A 109 -19.72 -1.12 -1.89
C ALA A 109 -20.58 -1.13 -3.16
N ASN A 110 -20.06 -0.58 -4.27
CA ASN A 110 -20.80 -0.44 -5.53
C ASN A 110 -20.17 -1.16 -6.72
N SER A 111 -19.08 -1.93 -6.53
CA SER A 111 -18.40 -2.63 -7.63
C SER A 111 -17.66 -3.86 -7.14
N LEU A 112 -17.65 -4.92 -7.98
CA LEU A 112 -16.78 -6.09 -7.78
C LEU A 112 -15.30 -5.74 -7.91
N VAL A 113 -14.98 -4.70 -8.69
CA VAL A 113 -13.62 -4.18 -8.85
C VAL A 113 -13.51 -2.90 -8.04
N THR A 114 -12.67 -2.92 -7.01
CA THR A 114 -12.41 -1.75 -6.16
C THR A 114 -11.48 -0.76 -6.85
N ASP A 115 -11.50 0.50 -6.38
CA ASP A 115 -10.40 1.44 -6.56
C ASP A 115 -9.63 1.60 -5.24
N SER A 116 -8.47 2.25 -5.28
CA SER A 116 -7.62 2.46 -4.08
C SER A 116 -8.32 3.27 -3.00
N ALA A 117 -9.30 4.14 -3.36
CA ALA A 117 -10.04 4.93 -2.38
C ALA A 117 -10.96 4.05 -1.53
N ALA A 118 -11.72 3.17 -2.16
CA ALA A 118 -12.62 2.26 -1.46
C ALA A 118 -11.84 1.18 -0.70
N ALA A 119 -10.77 0.62 -1.28
CA ALA A 119 -9.93 -0.36 -0.62
C ALA A 119 -9.22 0.21 0.61
N GLY A 120 -8.57 1.37 0.47
CA GLY A 120 -7.92 2.05 1.59
C GLY A 120 -8.90 2.46 2.70
N SER A 121 -10.11 2.91 2.32
CA SER A 121 -11.18 3.23 3.28
C SER A 121 -11.65 1.99 4.05
N ALA A 122 -11.72 0.82 3.39
CA ALA A 122 -12.11 -0.43 4.06
C ALA A 122 -11.09 -0.81 5.16
N TRP A 123 -9.79 -0.60 4.93
CA TRP A 123 -8.78 -0.77 5.96
C TRP A 123 -8.88 0.28 7.07
N ALA A 124 -9.15 1.54 6.69
CA ALA A 124 -9.13 2.66 7.61
C ALA A 124 -10.33 2.71 8.57
N ASN A 125 -11.49 2.19 8.17
CA ASN A 125 -12.70 2.29 8.98
C ASN A 125 -13.49 0.97 9.16
N GLY A 126 -13.05 -0.12 8.51
CA GLY A 126 -13.69 -1.44 8.59
C GLY A 126 -14.98 -1.58 7.78
N GLN A 127 -15.33 -0.62 6.91
CA GLN A 127 -16.54 -0.64 6.10
C GLN A 127 -16.24 -0.41 4.62
N ARG A 128 -16.99 -1.05 3.75
CA ARG A 128 -16.90 -0.79 2.31
C ARG A 128 -17.59 0.53 1.98
N VAL A 129 -16.92 1.33 1.15
CA VAL A 129 -17.47 2.57 0.59
C VAL A 129 -17.56 2.45 -0.95
N ASN A 130 -18.20 3.41 -1.59
CA ASN A 130 -18.24 3.47 -3.05
C ASN A 130 -16.88 3.81 -3.63
N ASN A 131 -16.57 3.27 -4.81
CA ASN A 131 -15.38 3.67 -5.56
C ASN A 131 -15.30 5.19 -5.67
N GLY A 132 -14.10 5.73 -5.47
CA GLY A 132 -13.83 7.16 -5.50
C GLY A 132 -14.11 7.91 -4.20
N SER A 133 -14.74 7.30 -3.19
CA SER A 133 -14.98 7.90 -1.88
C SER A 133 -13.88 7.55 -0.88
N LEU A 134 -13.54 8.50 -0.01
CA LEU A 134 -12.63 8.30 1.10
C LEU A 134 -13.41 8.45 2.41
N ASN A 135 -13.59 7.34 3.14
CA ASN A 135 -14.27 7.31 4.43
C ASN A 135 -15.63 8.02 4.46
N VAL A 136 -16.38 7.90 3.35
CA VAL A 136 -17.79 8.35 3.25
C VAL A 136 -18.62 7.16 2.83
N SER A 137 -19.63 6.81 3.65
CA SER A 137 -20.52 5.67 3.36
C SER A 137 -21.36 5.91 2.10
N PRO A 138 -21.94 4.86 1.52
CA PRO A 138 -22.86 5.01 0.37
C PRO A 138 -24.02 6.00 0.61
N GLU A 139 -24.44 6.16 1.88
CA GLU A 139 -25.50 7.08 2.30
C GLU A 139 -24.99 8.51 2.58
N GLY A 140 -23.68 8.77 2.37
CA GLY A 140 -23.07 10.08 2.57
C GLY A 140 -22.63 10.37 4.02
N LYS A 141 -22.63 9.37 4.91
CA LYS A 141 -22.16 9.53 6.29
C LYS A 141 -20.62 9.50 6.33
N ILE A 142 -20.03 10.45 7.05
CA ILE A 142 -18.58 10.44 7.32
C ILE A 142 -18.25 9.32 8.30
N LEU A 143 -17.27 8.49 7.92
CA LEU A 143 -16.75 7.39 8.72
C LEU A 143 -15.41 7.83 9.35
N THR A 144 -15.15 7.35 10.56
CA THR A 144 -13.94 7.69 11.30
C THR A 144 -12.73 6.91 10.76
N PRO A 145 -11.70 7.57 10.21
CA PRO A 145 -10.50 6.88 9.75
C PRO A 145 -9.62 6.41 10.93
N ILE A 146 -8.79 5.43 10.67
CA ILE A 146 -7.92 4.80 11.67
C ILE A 146 -6.99 5.81 12.37
N HIS A 147 -6.52 6.84 11.66
CA HIS A 147 -5.74 7.93 12.25
C HIS A 147 -6.40 8.53 13.50
N ASP A 148 -7.70 8.81 13.43
CA ASP A 148 -8.43 9.41 14.54
C ASP A 148 -8.47 8.48 15.78
N LEU A 149 -8.52 7.17 15.56
CA LEU A 149 -8.48 6.17 16.63
C LEU A 149 -7.07 6.06 17.24
N VAL A 150 -6.05 6.04 16.37
CA VAL A 150 -4.64 6.02 16.78
C VAL A 150 -4.30 7.25 17.59
N GLN A 151 -4.68 8.44 17.13
CA GLN A 151 -4.45 9.70 17.84
C GLN A 151 -5.17 9.74 19.20
N LYS A 152 -6.42 9.28 19.27
CA LYS A 152 -7.16 9.17 20.56
C LYS A 152 -6.48 8.23 21.55
N SER A 153 -5.73 7.24 21.08
CA SER A 153 -4.92 6.37 21.96
C SER A 153 -3.58 6.97 22.35
N GLY A 154 -3.30 8.22 21.97
CA GLY A 154 -2.05 8.92 22.24
C GLY A 154 -0.86 8.45 21.39
N ARG A 155 -1.11 7.69 20.33
CA ARG A 155 -0.08 7.23 19.38
C ARG A 155 0.05 8.18 18.21
N ALA A 156 1.23 8.18 17.59
CA ALA A 156 1.53 8.99 16.41
C ALA A 156 1.14 8.30 15.10
N THR A 157 1.03 9.08 14.02
CA THR A 157 0.72 8.57 12.68
C THR A 157 1.70 9.11 11.65
N GLY A 158 2.22 8.22 10.79
CA GLY A 158 3.04 8.55 9.63
C GLY A 158 2.44 7.99 8.34
N LEU A 159 2.52 8.78 7.28
CA LEU A 159 2.11 8.41 5.92
C LEU A 159 3.28 8.68 4.97
N VAL A 160 3.73 7.65 4.27
CA VAL A 160 4.86 7.70 3.32
C VAL A 160 4.42 7.07 2.01
N THR A 161 4.67 7.73 0.88
CA THR A 161 4.21 7.24 -0.42
C THR A 161 5.10 7.67 -1.58
N THR A 162 5.12 6.89 -2.65
CA THR A 162 5.68 7.31 -3.94
C THR A 162 4.68 8.08 -4.81
N THR A 163 3.41 8.19 -4.39
CA THR A 163 2.41 9.03 -5.05
C THR A 163 2.43 10.49 -4.55
N ARG A 164 1.44 11.28 -4.93
CA ARG A 164 1.09 12.49 -4.17
C ARG A 164 0.60 12.04 -2.80
N MET A 165 0.98 12.72 -1.74
CA MET A 165 0.49 12.41 -0.39
C MET A 165 -1.03 12.53 -0.27
N THR A 166 -1.64 13.33 -1.13
CA THR A 166 -3.09 13.49 -1.21
C THR A 166 -3.79 12.41 -2.05
N HIS A 167 -3.04 11.42 -2.59
CA HIS A 167 -3.59 10.28 -3.31
C HIS A 167 -4.42 9.39 -2.36
N ALA A 168 -5.26 8.55 -2.94
CA ALA A 168 -6.32 7.84 -2.22
C ALA A 168 -5.83 6.97 -1.05
N THR A 169 -4.75 6.21 -1.26
CA THR A 169 -4.28 5.24 -0.26
C THR A 169 -3.77 5.90 1.02
N PRO A 170 -2.83 6.88 0.99
CA PRO A 170 -2.46 7.58 2.23
C PRO A 170 -3.63 8.44 2.76
N ALA A 171 -4.43 9.06 1.88
CA ALA A 171 -5.54 9.89 2.31
C ALA A 171 -6.61 9.11 3.08
N SER A 172 -6.87 7.87 2.73
CA SER A 172 -7.87 7.04 3.38
C SER A 172 -7.57 6.79 4.87
N PHE A 173 -6.30 6.74 5.26
CA PHE A 173 -5.92 6.49 6.64
C PHE A 173 -6.21 7.66 7.58
N ALA A 174 -6.31 8.90 7.06
CA ALA A 174 -6.44 10.08 7.90
C ALA A 174 -7.57 11.04 7.53
N THR A 175 -8.15 10.96 6.33
CA THR A 175 -9.08 11.97 5.83
C THR A 175 -10.42 11.39 5.38
N SER A 176 -11.42 12.26 5.24
CA SER A 176 -12.74 11.85 4.77
C SER A 176 -13.26 12.89 3.77
N VAL A 177 -13.40 12.46 2.51
CA VAL A 177 -13.98 13.29 1.43
C VAL A 177 -14.87 12.46 0.51
N PRO A 178 -15.95 13.01 -0.03
CA PRO A 178 -16.85 12.26 -0.90
C PRO A 178 -16.23 11.88 -2.25
N LYS A 179 -15.15 12.55 -2.66
CA LYS A 179 -14.44 12.28 -3.91
C LYS A 179 -12.93 12.37 -3.69
N ARG A 180 -12.19 11.30 -4.00
CA ARG A 180 -10.72 11.23 -3.89
C ARG A 180 -9.97 12.34 -4.63
N GLY A 181 -10.59 12.95 -5.64
CA GLY A 181 -10.03 14.10 -6.37
C GLY A 181 -10.09 15.44 -5.63
N MET A 182 -10.65 15.51 -4.42
CA MET A 182 -10.65 16.70 -3.56
C MET A 182 -9.31 16.84 -2.81
N GLU A 183 -8.22 16.81 -3.57
CA GLU A 183 -6.87 16.69 -3.00
C GLU A 183 -6.45 17.93 -2.20
N ASP A 184 -6.95 19.11 -2.54
CA ASP A 184 -6.69 20.33 -1.76
C ASP A 184 -7.35 20.26 -0.37
N ASP A 185 -8.55 19.69 -0.28
CA ASP A 185 -9.24 19.47 1.00
C ASP A 185 -8.55 18.38 1.84
N ILE A 186 -8.05 17.32 1.17
CA ILE A 186 -7.25 16.26 1.81
C ILE A 186 -6.00 16.87 2.46
N ALA A 187 -5.25 17.72 1.73
CA ALA A 187 -4.06 18.37 2.25
C ALA A 187 -4.36 19.26 3.48
N LEU A 188 -5.51 19.94 3.46
CA LEU A 188 -5.96 20.75 4.60
C LEU A 188 -6.31 19.85 5.80
N GLN A 189 -7.04 18.75 5.58
CA GLN A 189 -7.39 17.82 6.65
C GLN A 189 -6.16 17.20 7.32
N TYR A 190 -5.07 16.95 6.61
CA TYR A 190 -3.83 16.47 7.22
C TYR A 190 -3.29 17.45 8.28
N LEU A 191 -3.35 18.75 7.98
CA LEU A 191 -2.95 19.79 8.94
C LEU A 191 -3.90 19.84 10.14
N ASP A 192 -5.21 19.89 9.87
CA ASP A 192 -6.24 20.01 10.91
C ASP A 192 -6.24 18.82 11.87
N LYS A 193 -5.98 17.62 11.36
CA LYS A 193 -5.88 16.39 12.14
C LYS A 193 -4.52 16.17 12.78
N GLY A 194 -3.50 16.91 12.36
CA GLY A 194 -2.16 16.84 12.96
C GLY A 194 -1.43 15.53 12.71
N VAL A 195 -1.47 14.99 11.48
CA VAL A 195 -0.69 13.81 11.09
C VAL A 195 0.80 14.08 11.30
N ASP A 196 1.50 13.27 12.08
CA ASP A 196 2.86 13.62 12.56
C ASP A 196 3.91 13.60 11.45
N VAL A 197 3.84 12.64 10.53
CA VAL A 197 4.80 12.48 9.42
C VAL A 197 4.08 12.32 8.10
N LEU A 198 4.44 13.15 7.12
CA LEU A 198 3.91 13.14 5.76
C LEU A 198 5.07 13.23 4.77
N LEU A 199 5.38 12.15 4.02
CA LEU A 199 6.48 12.10 3.07
C LEU A 199 6.04 11.54 1.71
N GLY A 200 6.28 12.29 0.62
CA GLY A 200 5.91 11.83 -0.72
C GLY A 200 5.98 12.93 -1.78
N GLY A 201 5.18 12.80 -2.83
CA GLY A 201 4.98 13.83 -3.85
C GLY A 201 3.82 14.77 -3.53
N GLY A 202 3.46 15.63 -4.50
CA GLY A 202 2.24 16.42 -4.44
C GLY A 202 2.39 17.83 -3.88
N SER A 203 3.58 18.46 -3.98
CA SER A 203 3.81 19.82 -3.49
C SER A 203 2.78 20.84 -4.03
N ARG A 204 2.19 20.56 -5.20
CA ARG A 204 1.15 21.40 -5.81
C ARG A 204 -0.11 21.59 -4.95
N HIS A 205 -0.40 20.68 -4.01
CA HIS A 205 -1.55 20.76 -3.12
C HIS A 205 -1.25 21.49 -1.81
N PHE A 206 -0.01 21.96 -1.63
CA PHE A 206 0.44 22.69 -0.45
C PHE A 206 0.86 24.12 -0.75
N ALA A 207 1.30 24.41 -2.00
CA ALA A 207 1.78 25.71 -2.42
C ALA A 207 0.62 26.64 -2.86
N ALA A 208 0.63 27.89 -2.40
CA ALA A 208 -0.41 28.89 -2.70
C ALA A 208 -0.64 29.08 -4.20
N GLU A 209 0.43 29.05 -5.01
CA GLU A 209 0.41 29.32 -6.43
C GLU A 209 -0.34 28.24 -7.25
N THR A 210 -0.48 27.04 -6.68
CA THR A 210 -1.05 25.88 -7.38
C THR A 210 -2.36 25.38 -6.78
N ARG A 211 -2.68 25.80 -5.58
CA ARG A 211 -3.96 25.49 -4.93
C ARG A 211 -5.07 26.39 -5.48
N LYS A 212 -6.27 25.84 -5.63
CA LYS A 212 -7.44 26.60 -6.14
C LYS A 212 -7.89 27.69 -5.19
N ASP A 213 -7.68 27.52 -3.89
CA ASP A 213 -8.05 28.48 -2.84
C ASP A 213 -6.95 29.49 -2.51
N GLY A 214 -5.80 29.42 -3.19
CA GLY A 214 -4.66 30.31 -2.96
C GLY A 214 -4.02 30.19 -1.56
N THR A 215 -4.35 29.16 -0.78
CA THR A 215 -3.85 28.98 0.56
C THR A 215 -2.41 28.47 0.57
N ASP A 216 -1.49 29.17 1.23
CA ASP A 216 -0.14 28.66 1.53
C ASP A 216 -0.18 27.68 2.71
N LEU A 217 -0.33 26.39 2.39
CA LEU A 217 -0.32 25.34 3.41
C LEU A 217 1.09 25.09 3.97
N PHE A 218 2.15 25.29 3.21
CA PHE A 218 3.51 25.14 3.75
C PHE A 218 3.74 26.10 4.91
N SER A 219 3.34 27.37 4.81
CA SER A 219 3.42 28.32 5.89
C SER A 219 2.55 27.93 7.09
N LYS A 220 1.34 27.38 6.84
CA LYS A 220 0.47 26.90 7.92
C LYS A 220 1.09 25.69 8.66
N PHE A 221 1.64 24.73 7.93
CA PHE A 221 2.34 23.58 8.52
C PHE A 221 3.54 24.02 9.37
N ARG A 222 4.40 24.95 8.86
CA ARG A 222 5.50 25.51 9.66
C ARG A 222 5.02 26.16 10.97
N LYS A 223 3.96 26.96 10.89
CA LYS A 223 3.35 27.60 12.09
C LYS A 223 2.79 26.58 13.08
N SER A 224 2.43 25.39 12.60
CA SER A 224 1.96 24.27 13.44
C SER A 224 3.09 23.35 13.90
N GLY A 225 4.35 23.77 13.75
CA GLY A 225 5.51 23.06 14.28
C GLY A 225 6.07 21.93 13.41
N TYR A 226 5.72 21.92 12.10
CA TYR A 226 6.31 20.96 11.18
C TYR A 226 7.62 21.49 10.60
N GLU A 227 8.63 20.61 10.53
CA GLU A 227 9.74 20.81 9.62
C GLU A 227 9.31 20.48 8.19
N ILE A 228 9.72 21.31 7.23
CA ILE A 228 9.35 21.16 5.82
C ILE A 228 10.60 20.82 5.01
N LEU A 229 10.56 19.67 4.33
CA LEU A 229 11.64 19.20 3.47
C LEU A 229 11.19 19.19 2.00
N GLY A 230 12.03 19.70 1.10
CA GLY A 230 11.75 19.81 -0.33
C GLY A 230 12.59 18.90 -1.22
N ASN A 231 13.66 18.29 -0.69
CA ASN A 231 14.55 17.46 -1.48
C ASN A 231 15.25 16.36 -0.64
N ARG A 232 15.87 15.42 -1.34
CA ARG A 232 16.58 14.28 -0.75
C ARG A 232 17.71 14.70 0.19
N ASN A 233 18.47 15.74 -0.17
CA ASN A 233 19.61 16.17 0.65
C ASN A 233 19.13 16.68 2.01
N GLU A 234 18.06 17.47 2.04
CA GLU A 234 17.42 17.92 3.28
C GLU A 234 16.95 16.72 4.12
N LEU A 235 16.34 15.71 3.50
CA LEU A 235 15.89 14.49 4.19
C LEU A 235 17.04 13.72 4.84
N LEU A 236 18.18 13.59 4.15
CA LEU A 236 19.31 12.77 4.60
C LEU A 236 20.26 13.50 5.53
N SER A 237 20.35 14.84 5.43
CA SER A 237 21.26 15.67 6.22
C SER A 237 20.66 16.18 7.53
N ALA A 238 19.38 15.91 7.81
CA ALA A 238 18.74 16.32 9.06
C ALA A 238 19.50 15.70 10.25
N THR A 239 20.23 16.56 11.00
CA THR A 239 21.00 16.15 12.19
C THR A 239 20.10 16.03 13.42
N GLU A 240 19.05 16.83 13.48
CA GLU A 240 18.03 16.78 14.53
C GLU A 240 16.78 16.09 14.00
N VAL A 241 16.17 15.28 14.84
CA VAL A 241 14.92 14.60 14.51
C VAL A 241 13.76 15.49 14.93
N PRO A 242 12.95 16.02 14.02
CA PRO A 242 11.83 16.91 14.37
C PRO A 242 10.70 16.13 15.05
N ASP A 243 9.80 16.85 15.72
CA ASP A 243 8.61 16.25 16.31
C ASP A 243 7.53 15.96 15.27
N ARG A 244 7.46 16.76 14.20
CA ARG A 244 6.55 16.62 13.06
C ARG A 244 7.25 16.97 11.77
N LEU A 245 6.90 16.24 10.70
CA LEU A 245 7.62 16.33 9.42
C LEU A 245 6.67 16.33 8.24
N LEU A 246 6.85 17.30 7.33
CA LEU A 246 6.23 17.31 6.00
C LEU A 246 7.31 17.37 4.94
N GLY A 247 7.48 16.32 4.13
CA GLY A 247 8.42 16.28 3.00
C GLY A 247 7.69 16.11 1.68
N THR A 248 7.81 17.09 0.77
CA THR A 248 7.22 17.01 -0.57
C THR A 248 8.31 17.10 -1.63
N PHE A 249 8.65 15.98 -2.25
CA PHE A 249 9.85 15.84 -3.08
C PHE A 249 9.58 15.96 -4.60
N TRP A 250 8.32 16.18 -5.00
CA TRP A 250 7.92 16.38 -6.39
C TRP A 250 6.61 17.12 -6.49
N LYS A 251 6.40 17.81 -7.63
CA LYS A 251 5.16 18.57 -7.85
C LYS A 251 3.91 17.70 -7.92
N THR A 252 4.04 16.52 -8.53
CA THR A 252 2.98 15.50 -8.69
C THR A 252 3.39 14.21 -7.96
N HIS A 253 3.08 13.04 -8.52
CA HIS A 253 3.65 11.77 -8.04
C HIS A 253 5.17 11.79 -8.18
N LEU A 254 5.90 11.08 -7.32
CA LEU A 254 7.33 10.92 -7.52
C LEU A 254 7.61 10.24 -8.88
N PRO A 255 8.74 10.52 -9.53
CA PRO A 255 9.18 9.77 -10.71
C PRO A 255 9.19 8.27 -10.44
N TYR A 256 9.02 7.45 -11.46
CA TYR A 256 9.24 6.01 -11.33
C TYR A 256 10.65 5.72 -10.82
N THR A 257 10.79 4.66 -10.04
CA THR A 257 12.10 4.24 -9.50
C THR A 257 13.11 4.00 -10.61
N LEU A 258 12.68 3.46 -11.76
CA LEU A 258 13.49 3.28 -12.95
C LEU A 258 14.05 4.62 -13.44
N ASP A 259 13.20 5.63 -13.66
CA ASP A 259 13.61 6.96 -14.14
C ASP A 259 14.55 7.64 -13.14
N ARG A 260 14.20 7.58 -11.84
CA ARG A 260 15.04 8.11 -10.78
C ARG A 260 16.45 7.52 -10.82
N ASN A 261 16.58 6.22 -10.96
CA ASN A 261 17.86 5.52 -10.91
C ASN A 261 18.76 5.79 -12.14
N HIS A 262 18.14 6.14 -13.27
CA HIS A 262 18.87 6.43 -14.51
C HIS A 262 19.11 7.92 -14.76
N GLN A 263 18.50 8.82 -13.98
CA GLN A 263 18.65 10.26 -14.12
C GLN A 263 19.29 10.85 -12.85
N LYS A 264 20.57 11.23 -12.93
CA LYS A 264 21.35 11.69 -11.75
C LYS A 264 20.71 12.90 -11.06
N GLU A 265 20.14 13.82 -11.81
CA GLU A 265 19.47 15.01 -11.29
C GLU A 265 18.28 14.62 -10.43
N ILE A 266 17.47 13.65 -10.88
CA ILE A 266 16.34 13.14 -10.12
C ILE A 266 16.84 12.36 -8.89
N ALA A 267 17.82 11.48 -9.05
CA ALA A 267 18.39 10.70 -7.96
C ALA A 267 19.01 11.56 -6.84
N SER A 268 19.53 12.74 -7.20
CA SER A 268 20.09 13.65 -6.21
C SER A 268 19.04 14.45 -5.42
N THR A 269 17.85 14.64 -5.97
CA THR A 269 16.81 15.51 -5.39
C THR A 269 15.62 14.73 -4.83
N VAL A 270 15.29 13.57 -5.41
CA VAL A 270 14.15 12.74 -4.98
C VAL A 270 14.63 11.56 -4.14
N PRO A 271 14.19 11.42 -2.89
CA PRO A 271 14.55 10.28 -2.05
C PRO A 271 13.91 8.98 -2.55
N THR A 272 14.49 7.83 -2.15
CA THR A 272 13.84 6.53 -2.33
C THR A 272 12.72 6.35 -1.30
N LEU A 273 11.80 5.40 -1.57
CA LEU A 273 10.76 5.04 -0.61
C LEU A 273 11.36 4.55 0.71
N ALA A 274 12.41 3.73 0.65
CA ALA A 274 13.13 3.23 1.82
C ALA A 274 13.81 4.35 2.62
N GLU A 275 14.40 5.36 1.98
CA GLU A 275 14.97 6.54 2.66
C GLU A 275 13.89 7.34 3.40
N MET A 276 12.73 7.55 2.76
CA MET A 276 11.59 8.21 3.39
C MET A 276 11.06 7.40 4.58
N MET A 277 10.91 6.09 4.43
CA MET A 277 10.48 5.20 5.51
C MET A 277 11.45 5.22 6.70
N ARG A 278 12.76 5.13 6.46
CA ARG A 278 13.77 5.20 7.54
C ARG A 278 13.70 6.54 8.30
N THR A 279 13.46 7.64 7.59
CA THR A 279 13.30 8.96 8.22
C THR A 279 12.00 9.02 9.03
N ALA A 280 10.90 8.51 8.48
CA ALA A 280 9.63 8.42 9.22
C ALA A 280 9.76 7.60 10.50
N LEU A 281 10.42 6.44 10.45
CA LEU A 281 10.66 5.61 11.63
C LEU A 281 11.49 6.35 12.69
N LYS A 282 12.54 7.09 12.31
CA LYS A 282 13.32 7.90 13.28
C LYS A 282 12.47 8.94 14.00
N VAL A 283 11.53 9.58 13.32
CA VAL A 283 10.62 10.56 13.94
C VAL A 283 9.62 9.88 14.88
N LEU A 284 9.01 8.78 14.40
CA LEU A 284 7.92 8.10 15.08
C LEU A 284 8.41 7.26 16.28
N ASP A 285 9.61 6.71 16.22
CA ASP A 285 10.22 5.93 17.30
C ASP A 285 10.41 6.74 18.60
N ARG A 286 10.51 8.06 18.50
CA ARG A 286 10.57 8.97 19.65
C ARG A 286 9.24 9.13 20.40
N LYS A 287 8.13 8.64 19.82
CA LYS A 287 6.81 8.79 20.42
C LYS A 287 6.58 7.70 21.48
N PRO A 288 6.35 8.08 22.74
CA PRO A 288 6.40 7.15 23.87
C PRO A 288 5.32 6.07 23.82
N ASN A 289 4.17 6.40 23.20
CA ASN A 289 3.02 5.50 23.14
C ASN A 289 3.01 4.62 21.88
N GLY A 290 4.00 4.78 20.99
CA GLY A 290 4.07 4.07 19.71
C GLY A 290 3.36 4.78 18.57
N PHE A 291 3.21 4.09 17.44
CA PHE A 291 2.74 4.70 16.19
C PHE A 291 2.04 3.73 15.24
N LEU A 292 1.33 4.32 14.27
CA LEU A 292 0.92 3.70 13.02
C LEU A 292 1.68 4.37 11.88
N LEU A 293 2.46 3.60 11.13
CA LEU A 293 3.15 4.05 9.90
C LEU A 293 2.59 3.30 8.70
N GLN A 294 1.96 4.03 7.77
CA GLN A 294 1.64 3.51 6.44
C GLN A 294 2.78 3.86 5.47
N VAL A 295 3.22 2.88 4.69
CA VAL A 295 4.19 3.07 3.59
C VAL A 295 3.63 2.48 2.32
N GLU A 296 3.51 3.30 1.28
CA GLU A 296 2.88 2.93 0.02
C GLU A 296 3.86 3.00 -1.16
N ALA A 297 4.01 1.89 -1.87
CA ALA A 297 4.59 1.88 -3.21
C ALA A 297 3.46 2.09 -4.26
N GLY A 298 2.95 3.30 -4.33
CA GLY A 298 1.77 3.61 -5.15
C GLY A 298 2.09 3.74 -6.65
N ARG A 299 3.36 3.76 -7.05
CA ARG A 299 3.74 3.83 -8.46
C ARG A 299 3.68 2.47 -9.16
N VAL A 300 3.59 1.36 -8.43
CA VAL A 300 3.36 0.03 -9.00
C VAL A 300 2.04 0.00 -9.77
N ASP A 301 0.96 0.55 -9.19
CA ASP A 301 -0.35 0.67 -9.85
C ASP A 301 -0.30 1.53 -11.12
N HIS A 302 0.35 2.69 -11.04
CA HIS A 302 0.47 3.57 -12.21
C HIS A 302 1.25 2.91 -13.36
N ALA A 303 2.28 2.13 -13.04
CA ALA A 303 3.02 1.35 -14.02
C ALA A 303 2.16 0.22 -14.59
N GLY A 304 1.32 -0.41 -13.76
CA GLY A 304 0.31 -1.39 -14.19
C GLY A 304 -0.68 -0.80 -15.17
N HIS A 305 -1.24 0.37 -14.87
CA HIS A 305 -2.13 1.11 -15.80
C HIS A 305 -1.43 1.48 -17.12
N GLY A 306 -0.13 1.79 -17.07
CA GLY A 306 0.69 2.07 -18.24
C GLY A 306 1.12 0.83 -19.00
N ASN A 307 0.87 -0.37 -18.48
CA ASN A 307 1.42 -1.63 -19.01
C ASN A 307 2.94 -1.56 -19.21
N ASP A 308 3.63 -0.91 -18.25
CA ASP A 308 5.08 -0.70 -18.27
C ASP A 308 5.79 -1.71 -17.35
N PRO A 309 6.26 -2.85 -17.88
CA PRO A 309 6.90 -3.88 -17.05
C PRO A 309 8.22 -3.41 -16.43
N GLY A 310 8.93 -2.47 -17.08
CA GLY A 310 10.17 -1.90 -16.53
C GLY A 310 9.90 -1.09 -15.27
N ALA A 311 8.94 -0.18 -15.32
CA ALA A 311 8.53 0.60 -14.16
C ALA A 311 7.93 -0.30 -13.07
N ILE A 312 7.05 -1.27 -13.41
CA ILE A 312 6.48 -2.23 -12.46
C ILE A 312 7.58 -2.92 -11.63
N VAL A 313 8.59 -3.50 -12.31
CA VAL A 313 9.67 -4.24 -11.66
C VAL A 313 10.43 -3.35 -10.67
N HIS A 314 10.82 -2.16 -11.10
CA HIS A 314 11.65 -1.29 -10.28
C HIS A 314 10.88 -0.67 -9.10
N ASP A 315 9.62 -0.30 -9.26
CA ASP A 315 8.79 0.19 -8.16
C ASP A 315 8.39 -0.93 -7.19
N GLN A 316 8.19 -2.17 -7.69
CA GLN A 316 8.00 -3.35 -6.84
C GLN A 316 9.26 -3.69 -6.02
N LEU A 317 10.46 -3.56 -6.59
CA LEU A 317 11.72 -3.75 -5.86
C LEU A 317 11.95 -2.65 -4.82
N ALA A 318 11.55 -1.41 -5.10
CA ALA A 318 11.58 -0.33 -4.10
C ALA A 318 10.63 -0.62 -2.91
N PHE A 319 9.49 -1.28 -3.16
CA PHE A 319 8.62 -1.80 -2.10
C PHE A 319 9.31 -2.91 -1.30
N ASP A 320 9.98 -3.82 -1.96
CA ASP A 320 10.71 -4.92 -1.32
C ASP A 320 11.82 -4.41 -0.37
N GLU A 321 12.50 -3.32 -0.74
CA GLU A 321 13.43 -2.64 0.16
C GLU A 321 12.76 -2.12 1.44
N CYS A 322 11.50 -1.68 1.36
CA CYS A 322 10.75 -1.24 2.54
C CYS A 322 10.36 -2.43 3.44
N ILE A 323 10.11 -3.61 2.87
CA ILE A 323 9.91 -4.83 3.65
C ILE A 323 11.19 -5.14 4.44
N ALA A 324 12.36 -5.06 3.80
CA ALA A 324 13.65 -5.25 4.49
C ALA A 324 13.84 -4.25 5.64
N VAL A 325 13.49 -2.97 5.42
CA VAL A 325 13.54 -1.92 6.47
C VAL A 325 12.62 -2.25 7.64
N ALA A 326 11.38 -2.70 7.38
CA ALA A 326 10.45 -3.09 8.42
C ALA A 326 10.97 -4.28 9.24
N LEU A 327 11.49 -5.29 8.56
CA LEU A 327 12.06 -6.48 9.22
C LEU A 327 13.33 -6.15 10.03
N GLU A 328 14.14 -5.22 9.57
CA GLU A 328 15.27 -4.69 10.32
C GLU A 328 14.80 -3.98 11.60
N TYR A 329 13.81 -3.11 11.48
CA TYR A 329 13.24 -2.36 12.61
C TYR A 329 12.64 -3.30 13.69
N THR A 330 11.94 -4.38 13.29
CA THR A 330 11.32 -5.32 14.24
C THR A 330 12.33 -6.12 15.06
N ARG A 331 13.58 -6.24 14.64
CA ARG A 331 14.63 -6.93 15.43
C ARG A 331 14.91 -6.22 16.75
N ASP A 332 14.93 -4.88 16.69
CA ASP A 332 15.20 -4.03 17.86
C ASP A 332 13.90 -3.62 18.58
N ASN A 333 12.75 -3.77 17.90
CA ASN A 333 11.42 -3.37 18.38
C ASN A 333 10.40 -4.52 18.23
N PRO A 334 10.50 -5.58 19.07
CA PRO A 334 9.71 -6.83 18.92
C PRO A 334 8.20 -6.63 19.18
N ASP A 335 7.78 -5.53 19.78
CA ASP A 335 6.39 -5.12 19.99
C ASP A 335 5.79 -4.40 18.77
N THR A 336 6.38 -4.60 17.58
CA THR A 336 5.93 -4.01 16.33
C THR A 336 5.24 -5.06 15.45
N MET A 337 4.00 -4.77 15.06
CA MET A 337 3.27 -5.54 14.05
C MET A 337 3.59 -4.99 12.65
N VAL A 338 3.94 -5.88 11.73
CA VAL A 338 4.12 -5.55 10.31
C VAL A 338 3.02 -6.20 9.50
N VAL A 339 2.31 -5.40 8.70
CA VAL A 339 1.31 -5.86 7.72
C VAL A 339 1.86 -5.56 6.34
N VAL A 340 1.85 -6.54 5.43
CA VAL A 340 2.27 -6.38 4.04
C VAL A 340 1.12 -6.81 3.14
N THR A 341 0.62 -5.92 2.28
CA THR A 341 -0.58 -6.17 1.48
C THR A 341 -0.58 -5.43 0.14
N THR A 342 -1.65 -5.62 -0.60
CA THR A 342 -2.04 -4.84 -1.79
C THR A 342 -3.52 -4.52 -1.70
N ASP A 343 -3.95 -3.44 -2.31
CA ASP A 343 -5.37 -3.00 -2.34
C ASP A 343 -6.18 -3.68 -3.45
N HIS A 344 -5.58 -3.91 -4.60
CA HIS A 344 -6.09 -4.65 -5.76
C HIS A 344 -4.94 -5.04 -6.68
N GLY A 345 -5.21 -5.76 -7.75
CA GLY A 345 -4.27 -5.94 -8.86
C GLY A 345 -4.48 -4.89 -9.94
N CYS A 346 -3.44 -4.57 -10.71
CA CYS A 346 -3.49 -3.65 -11.83
C CYS A 346 -2.71 -4.15 -13.03
N GLY A 347 -3.16 -3.81 -14.26
CA GLY A 347 -2.51 -4.16 -15.51
C GLY A 347 -2.49 -5.64 -15.88
N GLY A 348 -2.99 -6.53 -15.02
CA GLY A 348 -3.07 -7.97 -15.30
C GLY A 348 -1.71 -8.63 -15.53
N CYS A 349 -0.61 -8.09 -14.95
CA CYS A 349 0.72 -8.67 -15.09
C CYS A 349 0.71 -10.15 -14.70
N GLN A 350 1.14 -11.03 -15.63
CA GLN A 350 1.17 -12.46 -15.41
C GLN A 350 2.41 -13.07 -16.07
N LEU A 351 3.01 -14.06 -15.40
CA LEU A 351 4.03 -14.91 -15.99
C LEU A 351 3.34 -16.13 -16.62
N ASN A 352 3.29 -16.15 -17.92
CA ASN A 352 2.67 -17.23 -18.67
C ASN A 352 3.73 -18.22 -19.14
N GLY A 353 3.50 -19.48 -18.86
CA GLY A 353 4.36 -20.55 -19.30
C GLY A 353 3.95 -21.18 -20.62
N MET A 354 4.94 -21.54 -21.47
CA MET A 354 4.75 -22.21 -22.75
C MET A 354 5.33 -23.64 -22.78
N GLY A 355 5.09 -24.43 -21.75
CA GLY A 355 5.53 -25.83 -21.67
C GLY A 355 7.06 -26.00 -21.56
N THR A 356 7.61 -27.06 -22.16
CA THR A 356 9.04 -27.37 -22.09
C THR A 356 9.95 -26.42 -22.87
N SER A 357 9.40 -25.52 -23.68
CA SER A 357 10.15 -24.50 -24.44
C SER A 357 10.82 -23.44 -23.56
N TYR A 358 10.53 -23.42 -22.27
CA TYR A 358 11.16 -22.53 -21.29
C TYR A 358 12.65 -22.71 -21.12
N LEU A 359 13.16 -23.88 -21.43
CA LEU A 359 14.57 -24.20 -21.27
C LEU A 359 15.42 -23.65 -22.42
N ASP A 360 14.77 -23.09 -23.43
CA ASP A 360 15.44 -22.48 -24.57
C ASP A 360 15.71 -21.00 -24.26
N THR A 361 16.90 -20.70 -23.80
CA THR A 361 17.33 -19.40 -23.26
C THR A 361 17.38 -18.29 -24.32
N ASP A 362 17.20 -18.62 -25.61
CA ASP A 362 17.29 -17.67 -26.71
C ASP A 362 15.93 -17.09 -27.15
N GLN A 363 14.84 -17.53 -26.53
CA GLN A 363 13.51 -17.02 -26.84
C GLN A 363 13.00 -16.06 -25.75
N THR A 364 13.02 -14.78 -26.05
CA THR A 364 12.32 -13.75 -25.28
C THR A 364 10.82 -13.86 -25.53
N PHE A 365 10.07 -14.33 -24.54
CA PHE A 365 8.61 -14.44 -24.62
C PHE A 365 7.93 -13.18 -24.07
N PHE A 366 7.93 -12.12 -24.84
CA PHE A 366 6.96 -11.05 -24.68
C PHE A 366 5.98 -11.12 -25.85
N ASN A 367 4.89 -11.85 -25.69
CA ASN A 367 3.70 -11.62 -26.49
C ASN A 367 2.85 -10.61 -25.73
N GLY A 368 2.96 -9.33 -26.14
CA GLY A 368 2.09 -8.23 -25.71
C GLY A 368 0.65 -8.43 -26.16
#